data_4ed0ad1b59cb6f764bf66c736e80e3e0
#
_entry.id   4ed0ad1b59cb6f764bf66c736e80e3e0
#
_cell.length_a   1.000
_cell.length_b   1.000
_cell.length_c   1.000
_cell.angle_alpha   90.00
_cell.angle_beta   90.00
_cell.angle_gamma   90.00
#
_symmetry.space_group_name_H-M   'P 1'
#
loop_
_entity.id
_entity.type
_entity.pdbx_description
1 polymer ?
#
loop_
_entity_poly.entity_id
_entity_poly.type
_entity_poly.pdbx_seq_one_letter_code
_entity_poly.pdbx_strand_id
1 'polypeptide(L)'
;MGKTTLSRILAKCLNCVGEDGKGGVTSHPCGKCEACRAIDEGRFVDYIEIDAASNRSVEEMTQLLERAMYAPSNARYKVYMIDEVHMLTTHAFNAMLKTLEEPPEYVKFILATTDPQKVPVTVLSRCLQFNLKNMSPAAVSGHMQHVMQQEGIPAETAALDLLARAARGSMRDGLSLLDQAIAFCAGDVTLEKVRAMLGVMDSDVLCDLTEMVLEGRAREALDTARQIGLDGVSYGQAVRDWASLMHRIAILQRVPDALTESDSALARIRKLAGSMTPEEVQLDYQILLQARADMAQAPDEYAGFTMAILRMLAFKPAGFAPGSKVPEKKSEPTREAPKAHVADNAMPPEIPHEDVPPEIAADAAPPWADLPPQESGRGER
;
A
#
# COMPACT_ATOMS: atom_id res chain seq x y z
N MET A 1 0.55 -1.46 12.12
CA MET A 1 1.90 -1.32 12.70
C MET A 1 1.87 -1.63 14.18
N GLY A 2 3.00 -2.07 14.79
CA GLY A 2 3.04 -2.40 16.24
C GLY A 2 2.44 -3.76 16.63
N LYS A 3 2.17 -4.66 15.67
CA LYS A 3 1.58 -5.98 15.90
C LYS A 3 2.36 -6.78 16.95
N THR A 4 3.64 -7.01 16.71
CA THR A 4 4.53 -7.78 17.60
C THR A 4 4.75 -7.06 18.94
N THR A 5 4.84 -5.72 18.94
CA THR A 5 4.95 -4.93 20.18
C THR A 5 3.72 -5.10 21.05
N LEU A 6 2.52 -5.02 20.46
CA LEU A 6 1.27 -5.21 21.20
C LEU A 6 1.11 -6.64 21.73
N SER A 7 1.53 -7.65 20.96
CA SER A 7 1.49 -9.03 21.43
C SER A 7 2.39 -9.26 22.64
N ARG A 8 3.60 -8.69 22.65
CA ARG A 8 4.50 -8.72 23.83
C ARG A 8 3.92 -7.99 25.04
N ILE A 9 3.32 -6.81 24.81
CA ILE A 9 2.64 -6.07 25.89
C ILE A 9 1.49 -6.91 26.46
N LEU A 10 0.66 -7.51 25.61
CA LEU A 10 -0.45 -8.38 26.07
C LEU A 10 0.07 -9.60 26.83
N ALA A 11 1.13 -10.26 26.36
CA ALA A 11 1.76 -11.37 27.06
C ALA A 11 2.28 -10.93 28.45
N LYS A 12 2.89 -9.73 28.56
CA LYS A 12 3.29 -9.16 29.85
C LYS A 12 2.07 -8.86 30.74
N CYS A 13 1.00 -8.28 30.21
CA CYS A 13 -0.22 -8.00 30.96
C CYS A 13 -0.83 -9.27 31.57
N LEU A 14 -0.79 -10.38 30.83
CA LEU A 14 -1.31 -11.67 31.28
C LEU A 14 -0.41 -12.35 32.34
N ASN A 15 0.91 -12.22 32.23
CA ASN A 15 1.89 -12.99 32.96
C ASN A 15 2.70 -12.18 34.01
N CYS A 16 2.52 -10.85 34.07
CA CYS A 16 3.22 -10.02 35.05
C CYS A 16 2.91 -10.44 36.49
N VAL A 17 3.96 -10.66 37.28
CA VAL A 17 3.84 -11.02 38.67
C VAL A 17 4.09 -9.83 39.63
N GLY A 18 4.26 -8.61 39.08
CA GLY A 18 4.61 -7.45 39.88
C GLY A 18 6.07 -7.47 40.35
N GLU A 19 6.50 -6.39 41.01
CA GLU A 19 7.85 -6.31 41.59
C GLU A 19 7.97 -7.18 42.88
N ASP A 20 6.86 -7.41 43.54
CA ASP A 20 6.74 -8.18 44.77
C ASP A 20 6.44 -9.68 44.52
N GLY A 21 6.30 -10.12 43.31
CA GLY A 21 5.98 -11.50 42.90
C GLY A 21 4.52 -11.91 43.19
N LYS A 22 3.64 -11.01 43.65
CA LYS A 22 2.24 -11.27 44.00
C LYS A 22 1.24 -10.67 43.00
N GLY A 23 1.71 -10.02 41.93
CA GLY A 23 0.87 -9.40 40.94
C GLY A 23 -0.04 -10.39 40.21
N GLY A 24 -1.21 -9.91 39.74
CA GLY A 24 -2.17 -10.64 38.92
C GLY A 24 -2.15 -10.15 37.45
N VAL A 25 -3.16 -10.55 36.65
CA VAL A 25 -3.40 -9.98 35.31
C VAL A 25 -3.62 -8.47 35.47
N THR A 26 -2.92 -7.68 34.68
CA THR A 26 -2.92 -6.22 34.77
C THR A 26 -2.83 -5.55 33.42
N SER A 27 -3.47 -4.40 33.27
CA SER A 27 -3.30 -3.56 32.08
C SER A 27 -1.97 -2.76 32.08
N HIS A 28 -1.26 -2.72 33.22
CA HIS A 28 -0.01 -1.98 33.39
C HIS A 28 1.09 -2.93 33.87
N PRO A 29 1.76 -3.66 32.98
CA PRO A 29 2.83 -4.58 33.35
C PRO A 29 4.02 -3.81 33.93
N CYS A 30 4.65 -4.33 34.99
CA CYS A 30 5.70 -3.60 35.70
C CYS A 30 7.00 -3.41 34.90
N GLY A 31 7.25 -4.21 33.87
CA GLY A 31 8.49 -4.16 33.06
C GLY A 31 9.76 -4.66 33.78
N LYS A 32 9.71 -4.96 35.08
CA LYS A 32 10.87 -5.27 35.89
C LYS A 32 10.94 -6.71 36.40
N CYS A 33 9.78 -7.38 36.58
CA CYS A 33 9.75 -8.76 37.03
C CYS A 33 10.37 -9.72 35.98
N GLU A 34 10.70 -10.92 36.42
CA GLU A 34 11.34 -11.92 35.56
C GLU A 34 10.55 -12.21 34.28
N ALA A 35 9.23 -12.41 34.39
CA ALA A 35 8.35 -12.64 33.26
C ALA A 35 8.40 -11.46 32.25
N CYS A 36 8.31 -10.21 32.74
CA CYS A 36 8.35 -9.04 31.85
C CYS A 36 9.68 -8.92 31.12
N ARG A 37 10.82 -9.10 31.82
CA ARG A 37 12.14 -9.04 31.18
C ARG A 37 12.36 -10.19 30.22
N ALA A 38 11.99 -11.41 30.58
CA ALA A 38 12.16 -12.57 29.72
C ALA A 38 11.32 -12.46 28.43
N ILE A 39 10.12 -11.85 28.49
CA ILE A 39 9.31 -11.57 27.30
C ILE A 39 9.98 -10.50 26.41
N ASP A 40 10.53 -9.42 27.01
CA ASP A 40 11.24 -8.38 26.24
C ASP A 40 12.49 -8.91 25.55
N GLU A 41 13.20 -9.80 26.22
CA GLU A 41 14.42 -10.45 25.72
C GLU A 41 14.12 -11.64 24.77
N GLY A 42 12.83 -12.00 24.59
CA GLY A 42 12.42 -13.08 23.68
C GLY A 42 12.79 -14.50 24.18
N ARG A 43 13.02 -14.68 25.49
CA ARG A 43 13.40 -15.97 26.09
C ARG A 43 12.37 -16.54 27.09
N PHE A 44 11.17 -15.97 27.11
CA PHE A 44 10.10 -16.48 27.95
C PHE A 44 9.49 -17.75 27.34
N VAL A 45 9.60 -18.88 28.05
CA VAL A 45 9.23 -20.21 27.52
C VAL A 45 7.76 -20.32 27.11
N ASP A 46 6.88 -19.65 27.86
CA ASP A 46 5.43 -19.69 27.61
C ASP A 46 4.91 -18.54 26.71
N TYR A 47 5.82 -17.77 26.09
CA TYR A 47 5.54 -16.82 25.01
C TYR A 47 6.31 -17.20 23.75
N ILE A 48 5.59 -17.67 22.75
CA ILE A 48 6.16 -18.23 21.53
C ILE A 48 5.75 -17.34 20.36
N GLU A 49 6.75 -16.74 19.70
CA GLU A 49 6.57 -15.99 18.46
C GLU A 49 6.90 -16.89 17.26
N ILE A 50 5.99 -16.95 16.29
CA ILE A 50 6.15 -17.75 15.06
C ILE A 50 5.82 -16.84 13.88
N ASP A 51 6.70 -16.84 12.90
CA ASP A 51 6.45 -16.24 11.61
C ASP A 51 5.85 -17.28 10.67
N ALA A 52 4.60 -17.08 10.26
CA ALA A 52 3.91 -17.95 9.33
C ALA A 52 4.52 -17.94 7.92
N ALA A 53 5.32 -16.94 7.58
CA ALA A 53 6.04 -16.93 6.31
C ALA A 53 7.14 -18.00 6.26
N SER A 54 7.78 -18.26 7.40
CA SER A 54 8.83 -19.26 7.56
C SER A 54 8.27 -20.65 7.94
N ASN A 55 7.14 -20.69 8.66
CA ASN A 55 6.52 -21.90 9.22
C ASN A 55 5.12 -22.11 8.60
N ARG A 56 5.06 -22.49 7.33
CA ARG A 56 3.82 -22.60 6.55
C ARG A 56 3.17 -23.96 6.58
N SER A 57 3.92 -24.99 7.03
CA SER A 57 3.52 -26.39 6.89
C SER A 57 2.44 -26.80 7.90
N VAL A 58 1.67 -27.81 7.55
CA VAL A 58 0.67 -28.42 8.44
C VAL A 58 1.33 -29.10 9.62
N GLU A 59 2.49 -29.73 9.37
CA GLU A 59 3.24 -30.47 10.37
C GLU A 59 3.75 -29.56 11.49
N GLU A 60 4.31 -28.41 11.13
CA GLU A 60 4.80 -27.41 12.10
C GLU A 60 3.65 -26.85 12.93
N MET A 61 2.52 -26.54 12.27
CA MET A 61 1.33 -26.06 12.96
C MET A 61 0.74 -27.12 13.89
N THR A 62 0.69 -28.37 13.47
CA THR A 62 0.20 -29.50 14.29
C THR A 62 1.08 -29.70 15.52
N GLN A 63 2.40 -29.69 15.38
CA GLN A 63 3.33 -29.77 16.51
C GLN A 63 3.15 -28.60 17.49
N LEU A 64 2.90 -27.41 16.98
CA LEU A 64 2.61 -26.23 17.81
C LEU A 64 1.34 -26.43 18.62
N LEU A 65 0.26 -26.89 17.98
CA LEU A 65 -1.02 -27.14 18.62
C LEU A 65 -0.94 -28.27 19.65
N GLU A 66 -0.18 -29.35 19.37
CA GLU A 66 0.09 -30.41 20.36
C GLU A 66 0.79 -29.84 21.61
N ARG A 67 1.80 -28.98 21.41
CA ARG A 67 2.48 -28.30 22.53
C ARG A 67 1.55 -27.34 23.29
N ALA A 68 0.54 -26.78 22.62
CA ALA A 68 -0.44 -25.90 23.26
C ALA A 68 -1.37 -26.64 24.24
N MET A 69 -1.55 -27.96 24.08
CA MET A 69 -2.37 -28.77 24.98
C MET A 69 -1.72 -29.01 26.34
N TYR A 70 -0.44 -28.73 26.51
CA TYR A 70 0.25 -28.87 27.79
C TYR A 70 0.19 -27.57 28.59
N ALA A 71 0.01 -27.68 29.89
CA ALA A 71 -0.03 -26.55 30.82
C ALA A 71 1.26 -25.70 30.72
N PRO A 72 1.19 -24.39 30.99
CA PRO A 72 2.36 -23.52 31.02
C PRO A 72 3.36 -24.00 32.09
N SER A 73 4.65 -23.78 31.86
CA SER A 73 5.73 -24.20 32.74
C SER A 73 5.87 -23.27 33.94
N ASN A 74 5.95 -21.97 33.68
CA ASN A 74 6.18 -20.94 34.73
C ASN A 74 5.21 -19.75 34.66
N ALA A 75 4.27 -19.77 33.71
CA ALA A 75 3.36 -18.68 33.42
C ALA A 75 1.93 -19.00 33.90
N ARG A 76 1.09 -17.97 33.99
CA ARG A 76 -0.35 -18.15 34.12
C ARG A 76 -1.00 -18.51 32.79
N TYR A 77 -0.52 -17.88 31.72
CA TYR A 77 -1.02 -18.08 30.38
C TYR A 77 0.12 -18.39 29.40
N LYS A 78 -0.12 -19.35 28.55
CA LYS A 78 0.74 -19.69 27.41
C LYS A 78 0.26 -18.90 26.20
N VAL A 79 1.10 -18.07 25.65
CA VAL A 79 0.72 -17.12 24.57
C VAL A 79 1.46 -17.50 23.28
N TYR A 80 0.71 -17.74 22.24
CA TYR A 80 1.22 -18.00 20.89
C TYR A 80 0.94 -16.80 20.02
N MET A 81 1.99 -16.15 19.53
CA MET A 81 1.94 -15.09 18.54
C MET A 81 2.30 -15.65 17.17
N ILE A 82 1.36 -15.62 16.23
CA ILE A 82 1.58 -16.03 14.85
C ILE A 82 1.56 -14.78 13.97
N ASP A 83 2.73 -14.37 13.48
CA ASP A 83 2.85 -13.22 12.61
C ASP A 83 2.63 -13.62 11.15
N GLU A 84 2.12 -12.68 10.37
CA GLU A 84 1.72 -12.83 8.97
C GLU A 84 0.89 -14.10 8.71
N VAL A 85 -0.08 -14.35 9.59
CA VAL A 85 -0.89 -15.57 9.61
C VAL A 85 -1.54 -15.89 8.26
N HIS A 86 -1.78 -14.89 7.41
CA HIS A 86 -2.32 -15.08 6.05
C HIS A 86 -1.39 -15.87 5.12
N MET A 87 -0.16 -16.12 5.53
CA MET A 87 0.81 -16.95 4.79
C MET A 87 0.67 -18.44 5.08
N LEU A 88 -0.15 -18.85 6.06
CA LEU A 88 -0.43 -20.24 6.35
C LEU A 88 -1.19 -20.93 5.19
N THR A 89 -0.96 -22.21 5.01
CA THR A 89 -1.74 -23.01 4.08
C THR A 89 -3.17 -23.23 4.58
N THR A 90 -4.11 -23.49 3.69
CA THR A 90 -5.51 -23.80 4.05
C THR A 90 -5.59 -24.99 5.02
N HIS A 91 -4.73 -25.99 4.84
CA HIS A 91 -4.68 -27.16 5.73
C HIS A 91 -4.17 -26.79 7.14
N ALA A 92 -3.20 -25.89 7.25
CA ALA A 92 -2.71 -25.40 8.54
C ALA A 92 -3.81 -24.58 9.28
N PHE A 93 -4.57 -23.74 8.55
CA PHE A 93 -5.74 -23.09 9.13
C PHE A 93 -6.76 -24.08 9.65
N ASN A 94 -7.08 -25.13 8.87
CA ASN A 94 -8.06 -26.15 9.30
C ASN A 94 -7.59 -26.92 10.55
N ALA A 95 -6.29 -27.18 10.67
CA ALA A 95 -5.74 -27.80 11.89
C ALA A 95 -5.93 -26.92 13.13
N MET A 96 -5.85 -25.58 12.98
CA MET A 96 -6.08 -24.63 14.09
C MET A 96 -7.54 -24.52 14.52
N LEU A 97 -8.53 -24.77 13.63
CA LEU A 97 -9.94 -24.52 13.91
C LEU A 97 -10.41 -25.24 15.15
N LYS A 98 -10.07 -26.52 15.33
CA LYS A 98 -10.45 -27.31 16.50
C LYS A 98 -9.99 -26.69 17.81
N THR A 99 -8.75 -26.22 17.85
CA THR A 99 -8.19 -25.59 19.06
C THR A 99 -8.71 -24.17 19.26
N LEU A 100 -9.11 -23.46 18.20
CA LEU A 100 -9.73 -22.15 18.30
C LEU A 100 -11.20 -22.23 18.74
N GLU A 101 -11.89 -23.36 18.51
CA GLU A 101 -13.24 -23.59 18.98
C GLU A 101 -13.29 -23.90 20.47
N GLU A 102 -12.38 -24.75 20.93
CA GLU A 102 -12.29 -25.20 22.31
C GLU A 102 -10.85 -25.02 22.84
N PRO A 103 -10.39 -23.76 23.01
CA PRO A 103 -9.03 -23.52 23.48
C PRO A 103 -8.91 -23.88 24.97
N PRO A 104 -7.77 -24.47 25.40
CA PRO A 104 -7.49 -24.60 26.83
C PRO A 104 -7.51 -23.22 27.50
N GLU A 105 -8.04 -23.11 28.71
CA GLU A 105 -8.23 -21.83 29.41
C GLU A 105 -6.95 -21.01 29.55
N TYR A 106 -5.82 -21.71 29.72
CA TYR A 106 -4.50 -21.10 29.86
C TYR A 106 -3.82 -20.74 28.53
N VAL A 107 -4.41 -21.05 27.38
CA VAL A 107 -3.82 -20.72 26.06
C VAL A 107 -4.46 -19.47 25.49
N LYS A 108 -3.62 -18.58 24.94
CA LYS A 108 -4.05 -17.40 24.20
C LYS A 108 -3.34 -17.34 22.85
N PHE A 109 -4.11 -17.29 21.76
CA PHE A 109 -3.60 -17.09 20.42
C PHE A 109 -3.70 -15.62 20.04
N ILE A 110 -2.62 -15.08 19.47
CA ILE A 110 -2.56 -13.74 18.88
C ILE A 110 -2.19 -13.93 17.42
N LEU A 111 -3.14 -13.69 16.53
CA LEU A 111 -2.96 -13.80 15.08
C LEU A 111 -2.74 -12.41 14.50
N ALA A 112 -1.59 -12.18 13.89
CA ALA A 112 -1.28 -10.92 13.26
C ALA A 112 -1.21 -11.06 11.75
N THR A 113 -1.75 -10.08 11.02
CA THR A 113 -1.72 -10.09 9.56
C THR A 113 -1.65 -8.66 9.02
N THR A 114 -1.06 -8.52 7.84
CA THR A 114 -1.14 -7.31 7.02
C THR A 114 -2.31 -7.37 6.05
N ASP A 115 -2.85 -8.56 5.78
CA ASP A 115 -3.95 -8.78 4.84
C ASP A 115 -5.04 -9.65 5.47
N PRO A 116 -6.03 -9.03 6.17
CA PRO A 116 -7.11 -9.79 6.80
C PRO A 116 -8.05 -10.48 5.80
N GLN A 117 -8.08 -10.05 4.53
CA GLN A 117 -8.96 -10.63 3.51
C GLN A 117 -8.53 -12.05 3.11
N LYS A 118 -7.25 -12.38 3.28
CA LYS A 118 -6.73 -13.72 3.01
C LYS A 118 -6.93 -14.71 4.16
N VAL A 119 -7.36 -14.24 5.32
CA VAL A 119 -7.64 -15.12 6.47
C VAL A 119 -9.05 -15.70 6.32
N PRO A 120 -9.23 -17.03 6.44
CA PRO A 120 -10.55 -17.67 6.32
C PRO A 120 -11.57 -17.10 7.31
N VAL A 121 -12.80 -16.87 6.84
CA VAL A 121 -13.90 -16.34 7.67
C VAL A 121 -14.19 -17.23 8.88
N THR A 122 -13.99 -18.54 8.74
CA THR A 122 -14.11 -19.53 9.84
C THR A 122 -13.18 -19.28 11.00
N VAL A 123 -11.96 -18.73 10.74
CA VAL A 123 -11.00 -18.30 11.77
C VAL A 123 -11.42 -16.94 12.32
N LEU A 124 -11.74 -15.98 11.43
CA LEU A 124 -12.10 -14.62 11.83
C LEU A 124 -13.33 -14.59 12.76
N SER A 125 -14.32 -15.48 12.52
CA SER A 125 -15.54 -15.58 13.35
C SER A 125 -15.28 -16.04 14.80
N ARG A 126 -14.09 -16.61 15.08
CA ARG A 126 -13.68 -17.10 16.40
C ARG A 126 -12.65 -16.18 17.08
N CYS A 127 -12.33 -15.05 16.46
CA CYS A 127 -11.32 -14.10 16.92
C CYS A 127 -11.92 -12.72 17.19
N LEU A 128 -11.41 -12.06 18.21
CA LEU A 128 -11.62 -10.61 18.37
C LEU A 128 -10.67 -9.89 17.42
N GLN A 129 -11.20 -9.00 16.58
CA GLN A 129 -10.42 -8.28 15.58
C GLN A 129 -10.11 -6.86 16.05
N PHE A 130 -8.83 -6.49 15.98
CA PHE A 130 -8.34 -5.16 16.31
C PHE A 130 -7.57 -4.58 15.13
N ASN A 131 -8.07 -3.50 14.57
CA ASN A 131 -7.41 -2.79 13.46
C ASN A 131 -6.38 -1.80 14.02
N LEU A 132 -5.12 -2.00 13.65
CA LEU A 132 -4.02 -1.10 13.98
C LEU A 132 -3.84 -0.08 12.85
N LYS A 133 -3.89 1.22 13.20
CA LYS A 133 -3.69 2.30 12.23
C LYS A 133 -2.21 2.52 11.94
N ASN A 134 -1.91 3.01 10.75
CA ASN A 134 -0.60 3.55 10.44
C ASN A 134 -0.37 4.85 11.22
N MET A 135 0.89 5.16 11.49
CA MET A 135 1.26 6.41 12.14
C MET A 135 1.16 7.57 11.13
N SER A 136 0.79 8.75 11.63
CA SER A 136 0.86 9.94 10.79
C SER A 136 2.32 10.31 10.49
N PRO A 137 2.62 10.92 9.33
CA PRO A 137 3.97 11.38 9.03
C PRO A 137 4.55 12.30 10.12
N ALA A 138 3.71 13.19 10.67
CA ALA A 138 4.12 14.07 11.77
C ALA A 138 4.53 13.31 13.05
N ALA A 139 3.82 12.22 13.40
CA ALA A 139 4.19 11.40 14.55
C ALA A 139 5.50 10.63 14.32
N VAL A 140 5.74 10.17 13.07
CA VAL A 140 6.99 9.51 12.70
C VAL A 140 8.15 10.50 12.71
N SER A 141 8.00 11.68 12.10
CA SER A 141 9.00 12.75 12.09
C SER A 141 9.36 13.22 13.51
N GLY A 142 8.35 13.45 14.35
CA GLY A 142 8.57 13.87 15.74
C GLY A 142 9.34 12.83 16.56
N HIS A 143 9.09 11.53 16.34
CA HIS A 143 9.86 10.48 17.03
C HIS A 143 11.29 10.39 16.49
N MET A 144 11.49 10.48 15.19
CA MET A 144 12.84 10.56 14.59
C MET A 144 13.63 11.74 15.15
N GLN A 145 13.00 12.92 15.26
CA GLN A 145 13.63 14.10 15.85
C GLN A 145 14.07 13.87 17.31
N HIS A 146 13.21 13.20 18.08
CA HIS A 146 13.55 12.83 19.47
C HIS A 146 14.76 11.88 19.52
N VAL A 147 14.81 10.87 18.65
CA VAL A 147 15.95 9.94 18.57
C VAL A 147 17.24 10.68 18.19
N MET A 148 17.19 11.55 17.16
CA MET A 148 18.35 12.33 16.72
C MET A 148 18.89 13.25 17.82
N GLN A 149 17.98 13.86 18.60
CA GLN A 149 18.36 14.68 19.75
C GLN A 149 19.03 13.86 20.86
N GLN A 150 18.56 12.64 21.13
CA GLN A 150 19.18 11.76 22.13
C GLN A 150 20.55 11.26 21.70
N GLU A 151 20.74 10.97 20.42
CA GLU A 151 22.02 10.53 19.85
C GLU A 151 22.98 11.72 19.61
N GLY A 152 22.51 12.97 19.75
CA GLY A 152 23.33 14.17 19.55
C GLY A 152 23.72 14.41 18.08
N ILE A 153 22.96 13.89 17.13
CA ILE A 153 23.21 14.01 15.70
C ILE A 153 22.39 15.17 15.13
N PRO A 154 23.02 16.14 14.43
CA PRO A 154 22.31 17.25 13.81
C PRO A 154 21.46 16.74 12.63
N ALA A 155 20.20 17.21 12.56
CA ALA A 155 19.29 16.88 11.47
C ALA A 155 18.35 18.05 11.16
N GLU A 156 18.15 18.33 9.89
CA GLU A 156 17.15 19.28 9.43
C GLU A 156 15.73 18.69 9.57
N THR A 157 14.78 19.45 10.10
CA THR A 157 13.39 19.03 10.25
C THR A 157 12.78 18.62 8.90
N ALA A 158 13.08 19.35 7.83
CA ALA A 158 12.61 19.03 6.49
C ALA A 158 13.14 17.68 5.95
N ALA A 159 14.37 17.29 6.33
CA ALA A 159 14.93 15.98 6.01
C ALA A 159 14.17 14.85 6.75
N LEU A 160 13.89 15.06 8.03
CA LEU A 160 13.11 14.10 8.84
C LEU A 160 11.68 13.95 8.34
N ASP A 161 11.05 15.04 7.90
CA ASP A 161 9.70 15.01 7.30
C ASP A 161 9.70 14.24 5.98
N LEU A 162 10.74 14.35 5.17
CA LEU A 162 10.89 13.58 3.93
C LEU A 162 11.05 12.09 4.22
N LEU A 163 11.88 11.71 5.19
CA LEU A 163 12.04 10.33 5.65
C LEU A 163 10.73 9.76 6.21
N ALA A 164 10.00 10.55 6.99
CA ALA A 164 8.71 10.15 7.57
C ALA A 164 7.63 9.89 6.49
N ARG A 165 7.61 10.69 5.41
CA ARG A 165 6.75 10.44 4.25
C ARG A 165 7.17 9.16 3.52
N ALA A 166 8.47 8.95 3.32
CA ALA A 166 9.00 7.73 2.69
C ALA A 166 8.69 6.46 3.49
N ALA A 167 8.63 6.55 4.83
CA ALA A 167 8.28 5.46 5.74
C ALA A 167 6.81 5.00 5.66
N ARG A 168 5.92 5.73 4.99
CA ARG A 168 4.50 5.40 4.74
C ARG A 168 3.74 4.97 6.00
N GLY A 169 4.03 5.63 7.12
CA GLY A 169 3.41 5.35 8.41
C GLY A 169 3.99 4.14 9.15
N SER A 170 5.12 3.59 8.69
CA SER A 170 5.86 2.52 9.36
C SER A 170 7.01 3.11 10.19
N MET A 171 6.93 3.07 11.52
CA MET A 171 8.04 3.52 12.38
C MET A 171 9.29 2.66 12.19
N ARG A 172 9.13 1.34 12.00
CA ARG A 172 10.26 0.44 11.75
C ARG A 172 11.03 0.84 10.48
N ASP A 173 10.28 1.04 9.38
CA ASP A 173 10.88 1.45 8.10
C ASP A 173 11.45 2.87 8.21
N GLY A 174 10.76 3.74 8.97
CA GLY A 174 11.24 5.08 9.28
C GLY A 174 12.58 5.10 9.99
N LEU A 175 12.74 4.33 11.05
CA LEU A 175 14.01 4.22 11.77
C LEU A 175 15.09 3.55 10.91
N SER A 176 14.74 2.57 10.09
CA SER A 176 15.70 1.96 9.14
C SER A 176 16.17 2.95 8.09
N LEU A 177 15.27 3.79 7.56
CA LEU A 177 15.62 4.88 6.64
C LEU A 177 16.47 5.97 7.32
N LEU A 178 16.18 6.26 8.59
CA LEU A 178 16.94 7.21 9.38
C LEU A 178 18.37 6.73 9.60
N ASP A 179 18.57 5.47 9.94
CA ASP A 179 19.88 4.85 10.11
C ASP A 179 20.69 4.89 8.81
N GLN A 180 20.05 4.56 7.68
CA GLN A 180 20.66 4.70 6.36
C GLN A 180 21.02 6.16 6.05
N ALA A 181 20.18 7.13 6.41
CA ALA A 181 20.44 8.55 6.21
C ALA A 181 21.62 9.02 7.04
N ILE A 182 21.74 8.62 8.30
CA ILE A 182 22.88 8.94 9.16
C ILE A 182 24.18 8.45 8.53
N ALA A 183 24.19 7.20 8.06
CA ALA A 183 25.36 6.60 7.42
C ALA A 183 25.72 7.32 6.10
N PHE A 184 24.73 7.57 5.23
CA PHE A 184 24.93 8.23 3.95
C PHE A 184 25.40 9.69 4.08
N CYS A 185 24.82 10.41 5.04
CA CYS A 185 25.11 11.82 5.28
C CYS A 185 26.37 12.06 6.13
N ALA A 186 27.07 11.00 6.56
CA ALA A 186 28.22 11.07 7.45
C ALA A 186 27.95 11.86 8.76
N GLY A 187 26.73 11.67 9.31
CA GLY A 187 26.34 12.26 10.60
C GLY A 187 25.76 13.68 10.54
N ASP A 188 25.60 14.28 9.36
CA ASP A 188 24.98 15.60 9.17
C ASP A 188 23.79 15.44 8.20
N VAL A 189 22.59 15.22 8.75
CA VAL A 189 21.38 14.83 8.01
C VAL A 189 20.69 16.07 7.46
N THR A 190 21.09 16.47 6.24
CA THR A 190 20.51 17.60 5.51
C THR A 190 19.46 17.13 4.49
N LEU A 191 18.52 18.02 4.13
CA LEU A 191 17.47 17.72 3.16
C LEU A 191 18.04 17.32 1.79
N GLU A 192 19.07 18.00 1.33
CA GLU A 192 19.71 17.73 0.03
C GLU A 192 20.30 16.32 -0.03
N LYS A 193 21.08 15.93 1.00
CA LYS A 193 21.66 14.59 1.07
C LYS A 193 20.59 13.48 1.18
N VAL A 194 19.54 13.72 1.95
CA VAL A 194 18.43 12.77 2.08
C VAL A 194 17.66 12.62 0.77
N ARG A 195 17.43 13.70 0.02
CA ARG A 195 16.86 13.64 -1.33
C ARG A 195 17.72 12.79 -2.26
N ALA A 196 19.02 13.00 -2.27
CA ALA A 196 19.98 12.22 -3.07
C ALA A 196 19.95 10.73 -2.68
N MET A 197 19.93 10.42 -1.38
CA MET A 197 19.86 9.04 -0.88
C MET A 197 18.57 8.33 -1.30
N LEU A 198 17.42 8.99 -1.20
CA LEU A 198 16.13 8.44 -1.55
C LEU A 198 15.85 8.43 -3.05
N GLY A 199 16.68 9.09 -3.86
CA GLY A 199 16.42 9.29 -5.28
C GLY A 199 15.13 10.05 -5.58
N VAL A 200 14.70 10.89 -4.64
CA VAL A 200 13.48 11.71 -4.79
C VAL A 200 13.81 12.92 -5.63
N MET A 201 13.06 13.13 -6.69
CA MET A 201 13.25 14.26 -7.57
C MET A 201 12.92 15.59 -6.88
N ASP A 202 13.66 16.63 -7.22
CA ASP A 202 13.35 17.97 -6.74
C ASP A 202 12.01 18.43 -7.35
N SER A 203 11.14 18.93 -6.49
CA SER A 203 9.84 19.49 -6.92
C SER A 203 10.00 20.62 -7.93
N ASP A 204 11.11 21.36 -7.86
CA ASP A 204 11.39 22.46 -8.80
C ASP A 204 11.66 21.95 -10.22
N VAL A 205 12.41 20.85 -10.37
CA VAL A 205 12.65 20.22 -11.68
C VAL A 205 11.35 19.73 -12.30
N LEU A 206 10.44 19.16 -11.47
CA LEU A 206 9.13 18.71 -11.93
C LEU A 206 8.23 19.89 -12.34
N CYS A 207 8.29 21.00 -11.59
CA CYS A 207 7.59 22.23 -11.97
C CYS A 207 8.12 22.79 -13.31
N ASP A 208 9.46 22.83 -13.48
CA ASP A 208 10.07 23.27 -14.74
C ASP A 208 9.67 22.38 -15.91
N LEU A 209 9.70 21.05 -15.71
CA LEU A 209 9.27 20.08 -16.72
C LEU A 209 7.79 20.26 -17.09
N THR A 210 6.94 20.54 -16.10
CA THR A 210 5.51 20.84 -16.33
C THR A 210 5.34 22.15 -17.11
N GLU A 211 6.08 23.21 -16.77
CA GLU A 211 6.07 24.47 -17.52
C GLU A 211 6.53 24.26 -18.96
N MET A 212 7.58 23.48 -19.20
CA MET A 212 8.06 23.15 -20.56
C MET A 212 7.00 22.40 -21.37
N VAL A 213 6.30 21.43 -20.76
CA VAL A 213 5.20 20.70 -21.42
C VAL A 213 4.05 21.63 -21.75
N LEU A 214 3.64 22.52 -20.83
CA LEU A 214 2.59 23.51 -21.07
C LEU A 214 2.91 24.47 -22.21
N GLU A 215 4.14 24.94 -22.26
CA GLU A 215 4.60 25.88 -23.29
C GLU A 215 4.93 25.18 -24.64
N GLY A 216 4.91 23.84 -24.67
CA GLY A 216 5.23 23.06 -25.87
C GLY A 216 6.72 23.01 -26.22
N ARG A 217 7.60 23.26 -25.24
CA ARG A 217 9.06 23.24 -25.39
C ARG A 217 9.62 21.82 -25.36
N ALA A 218 9.29 21.04 -26.39
CA ALA A 218 9.58 19.60 -26.46
C ALA A 218 11.07 19.28 -26.32
N ARG A 219 11.95 20.07 -26.99
CA ARG A 219 13.41 19.85 -26.94
C ARG A 219 13.95 19.99 -25.51
N GLU A 220 13.60 21.07 -24.83
CA GLU A 220 14.06 21.34 -23.48
C GLU A 220 13.54 20.28 -22.50
N ALA A 221 12.27 19.86 -22.64
CA ALA A 221 11.70 18.79 -21.82
C ALA A 221 12.44 17.44 -21.99
N LEU A 222 12.85 17.10 -23.22
CA LEU A 222 13.63 15.88 -23.47
C LEU A 222 15.09 16.00 -22.98
N ASP A 223 15.69 17.19 -23.07
CA ASP A 223 17.02 17.42 -22.53
C ASP A 223 17.02 17.35 -20.99
N THR A 224 15.97 17.89 -20.34
CA THR A 224 15.74 17.73 -18.89
C THR A 224 15.54 16.27 -18.52
N ALA A 225 14.77 15.50 -19.31
CA ALA A 225 14.60 14.07 -19.08
C ALA A 225 15.94 13.32 -19.13
N ARG A 226 16.84 13.69 -20.04
CA ARG A 226 18.19 13.10 -20.10
C ARG A 226 19.01 13.45 -18.86
N GLN A 227 18.93 14.70 -18.41
CA GLN A 227 19.66 15.15 -17.23
C GLN A 227 19.23 14.39 -15.97
N ILE A 228 17.91 14.16 -15.79
CA ILE A 228 17.35 13.35 -14.69
C ILE A 228 18.02 11.97 -14.61
N GLY A 229 18.22 11.32 -15.77
CA GLY A 229 18.91 10.03 -15.81
C GLY A 229 20.40 10.12 -15.47
N LEU A 230 21.08 11.19 -15.89
CA LEU A 230 22.50 11.43 -15.55
C LEU A 230 22.68 11.69 -14.04
N ASP A 231 21.71 12.33 -13.40
CA ASP A 231 21.71 12.60 -11.97
C ASP A 231 21.36 11.33 -11.14
N GLY A 232 21.16 10.18 -11.80
CA GLY A 232 20.92 8.89 -11.14
C GLY A 232 19.52 8.72 -10.55
N VAL A 233 18.56 9.57 -10.90
CA VAL A 233 17.17 9.45 -10.45
C VAL A 233 16.45 8.39 -11.31
N SER A 234 15.77 7.45 -10.66
CA SER A 234 14.94 6.45 -11.39
C SER A 234 13.76 7.13 -12.08
N TYR A 235 13.60 6.89 -13.36
CA TYR A 235 12.45 7.41 -14.13
C TYR A 235 11.11 6.90 -13.58
N GLY A 236 11.07 5.68 -13.07
CA GLY A 236 9.89 5.15 -12.37
C GLY A 236 9.53 5.96 -11.13
N GLN A 237 10.52 6.49 -10.37
CA GLN A 237 10.27 7.40 -9.27
C GLN A 237 9.83 8.77 -9.77
N ALA A 238 10.50 9.30 -10.80
CA ALA A 238 10.16 10.57 -11.44
C ALA A 238 8.69 10.63 -11.88
N VAL A 239 8.18 9.59 -12.53
CA VAL A 239 6.77 9.48 -12.93
C VAL A 239 5.84 9.51 -11.71
N ARG A 240 6.20 8.83 -10.62
CA ARG A 240 5.39 8.83 -9.39
C ARG A 240 5.32 10.21 -8.73
N ASP A 241 6.46 10.87 -8.67
CA ASP A 241 6.57 12.20 -8.06
C ASP A 241 5.83 13.24 -8.92
N TRP A 242 5.92 13.11 -10.25
CA TRP A 242 5.19 13.97 -11.18
C TRP A 242 3.68 13.76 -11.12
N ALA A 243 3.21 12.51 -11.04
CA ALA A 243 1.79 12.23 -10.80
C ALA A 243 1.30 12.81 -9.45
N SER A 244 2.14 12.76 -8.41
CA SER A 244 1.85 13.38 -7.12
C SER A 244 1.76 14.90 -7.23
N LEU A 245 2.61 15.55 -8.05
CA LEU A 245 2.54 16.98 -8.34
C LEU A 245 1.21 17.33 -9.04
N MET A 246 0.81 16.58 -10.08
CA MET A 246 -0.47 16.81 -10.77
C MET A 246 -1.66 16.67 -9.81
N HIS A 247 -1.64 15.68 -8.91
CA HIS A 247 -2.66 15.53 -7.89
C HIS A 247 -2.73 16.74 -6.94
N ARG A 248 -1.56 17.28 -6.51
CA ARG A 248 -1.52 18.49 -5.67
C ARG A 248 -2.06 19.72 -6.41
N ILE A 249 -1.73 19.87 -7.70
CA ILE A 249 -2.29 20.92 -8.56
C ILE A 249 -3.81 20.81 -8.65
N ALA A 250 -4.35 19.60 -8.90
CA ALA A 250 -5.78 19.36 -8.97
C ALA A 250 -6.51 19.72 -7.65
N ILE A 251 -5.91 19.39 -6.50
CA ILE A 251 -6.46 19.79 -5.19
C ILE A 251 -6.51 21.31 -5.06
N LEU A 252 -5.41 22.01 -5.36
CA LEU A 252 -5.36 23.47 -5.25
C LEU A 252 -6.33 24.20 -6.19
N GLN A 253 -6.62 23.62 -7.35
CA GLN A 253 -7.63 24.18 -8.27
C GLN A 253 -9.05 24.12 -7.68
N ARG A 254 -9.35 23.13 -6.84
CA ARG A 254 -10.68 22.94 -6.24
C ARG A 254 -10.78 23.46 -4.82
N VAL A 255 -9.72 23.33 -4.05
CA VAL A 255 -9.66 23.69 -2.63
C VAL A 255 -8.33 24.42 -2.37
N PRO A 256 -8.25 25.73 -2.60
CA PRO A 256 -7.01 26.51 -2.52
C PRO A 256 -6.33 26.47 -1.16
N ASP A 257 -7.09 26.24 -0.08
CA ASP A 257 -6.62 26.24 1.30
C ASP A 257 -6.31 24.82 1.83
N ALA A 258 -6.44 23.79 0.99
CA ALA A 258 -6.23 22.38 1.42
C ALA A 258 -4.78 22.03 1.76
N LEU A 259 -3.81 22.78 1.22
CA LEU A 259 -2.38 22.57 1.47
C LEU A 259 -1.84 23.72 2.32
N THR A 260 -1.47 23.39 3.56
CA THR A 260 -0.94 24.34 4.56
C THR A 260 0.59 24.31 4.67
N GLU A 261 1.27 23.64 3.74
CA GLU A 261 2.73 23.53 3.76
C GLU A 261 3.38 24.90 3.52
N SER A 262 4.34 25.27 4.36
CA SER A 262 5.14 26.50 4.26
C SER A 262 6.29 26.36 3.25
N ASP A 263 6.10 25.62 2.18
CA ASP A 263 7.14 25.26 1.24
C ASP A 263 7.26 26.31 0.11
N SER A 264 8.47 26.70 -0.26
CA SER A 264 8.74 27.55 -1.43
C SER A 264 8.16 26.92 -2.72
N ALA A 265 8.15 25.60 -2.80
CA ALA A 265 7.52 24.84 -3.86
C ALA A 265 5.99 25.09 -3.95
N LEU A 266 5.30 25.40 -2.85
CA LEU A 266 3.86 25.64 -2.87
C LEU A 266 3.50 26.88 -3.70
N ALA A 267 4.32 27.93 -3.68
CA ALA A 267 4.11 29.12 -4.49
C ALA A 267 4.18 28.82 -6.00
N ARG A 268 5.13 27.97 -6.41
CA ARG A 268 5.25 27.52 -7.80
C ARG A 268 4.08 26.61 -8.20
N ILE A 269 3.69 25.68 -7.34
CA ILE A 269 2.56 24.79 -7.60
C ILE A 269 1.26 25.59 -7.74
N ARG A 270 1.04 26.65 -6.92
CA ARG A 270 -0.10 27.56 -7.06
C ARG A 270 -0.09 28.31 -8.39
N LYS A 271 1.09 28.74 -8.85
CA LYS A 271 1.24 29.37 -10.18
C LYS A 271 0.83 28.41 -11.28
N LEU A 272 1.32 27.15 -11.23
CA LEU A 272 0.94 26.11 -12.17
C LEU A 272 -0.56 25.80 -12.12
N ALA A 273 -1.15 25.72 -10.93
CA ALA A 273 -2.59 25.51 -10.77
C ALA A 273 -3.46 26.61 -11.42
N GLY A 274 -2.94 27.85 -11.47
CA GLY A 274 -3.59 28.96 -12.18
C GLY A 274 -3.34 28.99 -13.68
N SER A 275 -2.28 28.33 -14.18
CA SER A 275 -1.92 28.32 -15.61
C SER A 275 -2.44 27.10 -16.38
N MET A 276 -2.81 26.01 -15.68
CA MET A 276 -3.38 24.79 -16.27
C MET A 276 -4.90 24.77 -16.16
N THR A 277 -5.57 24.23 -17.17
CA THR A 277 -7.00 23.92 -17.05
C THR A 277 -7.22 22.65 -16.23
N PRO A 278 -8.38 22.47 -15.56
CA PRO A 278 -8.67 21.23 -14.84
C PRO A 278 -8.64 19.99 -15.74
N GLU A 279 -9.01 20.13 -17.00
CA GLU A 279 -9.00 19.07 -18.01
C GLU A 279 -7.58 18.65 -18.35
N GLU A 280 -6.65 19.60 -18.53
CA GLU A 280 -5.22 19.34 -18.77
C GLU A 280 -4.61 18.59 -17.59
N VAL A 281 -4.86 19.06 -16.36
CA VAL A 281 -4.34 18.40 -15.15
C VAL A 281 -4.82 16.95 -15.04
N GLN A 282 -6.10 16.69 -15.32
CA GLN A 282 -6.67 15.34 -15.28
C GLN A 282 -6.08 14.45 -16.38
N LEU A 283 -5.92 14.98 -17.58
CA LEU A 283 -5.33 14.24 -18.69
C LEU A 283 -3.86 13.90 -18.42
N ASP A 284 -3.07 14.86 -17.97
CA ASP A 284 -1.66 14.68 -17.65
C ASP A 284 -1.49 13.67 -16.50
N TYR A 285 -2.33 13.77 -15.46
CA TYR A 285 -2.37 12.78 -14.38
C TYR A 285 -2.65 11.37 -14.91
N GLN A 286 -3.62 11.22 -15.83
CA GLN A 286 -3.96 9.92 -16.41
C GLN A 286 -2.82 9.38 -17.29
N ILE A 287 -2.17 10.24 -18.07
CA ILE A 287 -1.00 9.87 -18.88
C ILE A 287 0.13 9.35 -17.97
N LEU A 288 0.39 10.01 -16.83
CA LEU A 288 1.42 9.59 -15.88
C LEU A 288 1.08 8.25 -15.21
N LEU A 289 -0.18 8.03 -14.83
CA LEU A 289 -0.61 6.74 -14.28
C LEU A 289 -0.43 5.61 -15.29
N GLN A 290 -0.79 5.87 -16.56
CA GLN A 290 -0.61 4.89 -17.65
C GLN A 290 0.89 4.66 -17.92
N ALA A 291 1.69 5.72 -17.99
CA ALA A 291 3.14 5.62 -18.17
C ALA A 291 3.80 4.77 -17.09
N ARG A 292 3.34 4.90 -15.83
CA ARG A 292 3.82 4.07 -14.74
C ARG A 292 3.52 2.58 -14.96
N ALA A 293 2.36 2.24 -15.49
CA ALA A 293 2.00 0.85 -15.81
C ALA A 293 2.79 0.33 -17.00
N ASP A 294 2.97 1.16 -18.03
CA ASP A 294 3.67 0.83 -19.27
C ASP A 294 5.21 0.73 -19.07
N MET A 295 5.76 1.32 -17.99
CA MET A 295 7.21 1.37 -17.74
C MET A 295 7.88 -0.01 -17.76
N ALA A 296 7.20 -1.04 -17.25
CA ALA A 296 7.70 -2.40 -17.25
C ALA A 296 7.70 -3.08 -18.63
N GLN A 297 6.97 -2.51 -19.60
CA GLN A 297 6.86 -3.01 -20.98
C GLN A 297 7.66 -2.15 -21.97
N ALA A 298 8.15 -0.99 -21.54
CA ALA A 298 8.98 -0.12 -22.37
C ALA A 298 10.35 -0.77 -22.66
N PRO A 299 11.00 -0.45 -23.80
CA PRO A 299 12.34 -0.96 -24.11
C PRO A 299 13.38 -0.64 -23.02
N ASP A 300 13.28 0.54 -22.45
CA ASP A 300 14.02 1.00 -21.28
C ASP A 300 13.22 2.07 -20.53
N GLU A 301 13.64 2.40 -19.28
CA GLU A 301 12.94 3.38 -18.45
C GLU A 301 12.96 4.80 -19.05
N TYR A 302 14.02 5.18 -19.77
CA TYR A 302 14.12 6.47 -20.44
C TYR A 302 13.09 6.61 -21.56
N ALA A 303 12.95 5.56 -22.39
CA ALA A 303 11.93 5.54 -23.45
C ALA A 303 10.51 5.63 -22.87
N GLY A 304 10.23 4.93 -21.78
CA GLY A 304 8.95 5.01 -21.08
C GLY A 304 8.65 6.43 -20.55
N PHE A 305 9.64 7.07 -19.93
CA PHE A 305 9.52 8.43 -19.40
C PHE A 305 9.35 9.48 -20.51
N THR A 306 10.18 9.44 -21.54
CA THR A 306 10.10 10.38 -22.66
C THR A 306 8.80 10.20 -23.46
N MET A 307 8.28 8.98 -23.57
CA MET A 307 6.98 8.73 -24.18
C MET A 307 5.84 9.39 -23.39
N ALA A 308 5.91 9.44 -22.06
CA ALA A 308 4.94 10.19 -21.25
C ALA A 308 4.97 11.67 -21.59
N ILE A 309 6.16 12.28 -21.68
CA ILE A 309 6.33 13.69 -22.09
C ILE A 309 5.74 13.92 -23.48
N LEU A 310 6.05 13.06 -24.44
CA LEU A 310 5.54 13.19 -25.81
C LEU A 310 4.02 13.03 -25.89
N ARG A 311 3.43 12.14 -25.07
CA ARG A 311 1.97 12.00 -24.97
C ARG A 311 1.31 13.26 -24.44
N MET A 312 1.85 13.88 -23.37
CA MET A 312 1.35 15.15 -22.82
C MET A 312 1.43 16.28 -23.87
N LEU A 313 2.52 16.36 -24.62
CA LEU A 313 2.69 17.33 -25.68
C LEU A 313 1.73 17.12 -26.85
N ALA A 314 1.40 15.86 -27.19
CA ALA A 314 0.54 15.50 -28.31
C ALA A 314 -0.96 15.61 -27.99
N PHE A 315 -1.36 15.30 -26.76
CA PHE A 315 -2.77 15.22 -26.34
C PHE A 315 -3.25 16.48 -25.61
N LYS A 316 -2.88 17.67 -26.08
CA LYS A 316 -3.45 18.92 -25.54
C LYS A 316 -4.92 19.02 -25.90
N PRO A 317 -5.82 19.30 -24.92
CA PRO A 317 -7.23 19.54 -25.21
C PRO A 317 -7.38 20.64 -26.26
N ALA A 318 -8.02 20.34 -27.39
CA ALA A 318 -8.25 21.32 -28.44
C ALA A 318 -9.25 22.37 -27.94
N GLY A 319 -8.78 23.59 -27.61
CA GLY A 319 -9.70 24.68 -27.31
C GLY A 319 -9.20 25.83 -26.44
N PHE A 320 -8.02 25.79 -25.86
CA PHE A 320 -7.53 26.90 -25.04
C PHE A 320 -6.10 27.32 -25.42
N ALA A 321 -5.99 28.04 -26.54
CA ALA A 321 -4.91 29.01 -26.63
C ALA A 321 -5.28 30.17 -25.69
N PRO A 322 -4.37 30.68 -24.82
CA PRO A 322 -4.66 31.84 -23.99
C PRO A 322 -4.98 33.04 -24.89
N GLY A 323 -6.25 33.41 -24.99
CA GLY A 323 -6.73 34.50 -25.84
C GLY A 323 -7.72 34.11 -26.95
N SER A 324 -8.05 32.84 -27.15
CA SER A 324 -9.09 32.43 -28.09
C SER A 324 -10.48 32.64 -27.48
N LYS A 325 -11.17 33.72 -27.92
CA LYS A 325 -12.59 33.93 -27.61
C LYS A 325 -13.36 32.72 -28.10
N VAL A 326 -14.11 32.08 -27.21
CA VAL A 326 -15.11 31.06 -27.53
C VAL A 326 -15.92 31.55 -28.72
N PRO A 327 -16.00 30.83 -29.86
CA PRO A 327 -16.89 31.20 -30.93
C PRO A 327 -18.32 31.07 -30.39
N GLU A 328 -18.99 32.23 -30.26
CA GLU A 328 -20.43 32.29 -30.00
C GLU A 328 -21.12 31.39 -31.03
N LYS A 329 -21.75 30.34 -30.54
CA LYS A 329 -22.55 29.43 -31.36
C LYS A 329 -23.70 30.27 -31.89
N LYS A 330 -23.58 30.74 -33.17
CA LYS A 330 -24.66 31.37 -33.86
C LYS A 330 -25.86 30.43 -33.78
N SER A 331 -26.91 30.89 -33.12
CA SER A 331 -28.22 30.25 -33.11
C SER A 331 -28.66 30.06 -34.56
N GLU A 332 -28.74 28.79 -35.00
CA GLU A 332 -29.42 28.47 -36.24
C GLU A 332 -30.91 28.87 -36.12
N PRO A 333 -31.52 29.40 -37.17
CA PRO A 333 -32.93 29.79 -37.16
C PRO A 333 -33.79 28.52 -36.95
N THR A 334 -34.71 28.63 -36.00
CA THR A 334 -35.74 27.65 -35.69
C THR A 334 -36.48 27.23 -36.99
N ARG A 335 -36.25 26.00 -37.44
CA ARG A 335 -37.11 25.36 -38.42
C ARG A 335 -38.41 25.01 -37.74
N GLU A 336 -39.51 25.61 -38.23
CA GLU A 336 -40.88 25.27 -37.87
C GLU A 336 -41.12 23.78 -37.98
N ALA A 337 -41.70 23.18 -36.96
CA ALA A 337 -42.12 21.80 -36.93
C ALA A 337 -43.31 21.59 -37.91
N PRO A 338 -43.32 20.59 -38.77
CA PRO A 338 -44.52 20.21 -39.54
C PRO A 338 -45.56 19.59 -38.58
N LYS A 339 -46.80 20.04 -38.77
CA LYS A 339 -47.98 19.54 -38.03
C LYS A 339 -48.13 18.01 -38.20
N ALA A 340 -48.34 17.35 -37.09
CA ALA A 340 -48.66 15.93 -37.03
C ALA A 340 -49.99 15.65 -37.71
N HIS A 341 -49.98 14.80 -38.73
CA HIS A 341 -51.16 14.04 -39.17
C HIS A 341 -51.24 12.79 -38.31
N VAL A 342 -52.38 12.68 -37.64
CA VAL A 342 -52.82 11.46 -36.96
C VAL A 342 -53.26 10.45 -38.06
N ALA A 343 -52.60 9.32 -38.15
CA ALA A 343 -53.10 8.15 -38.87
C ALA A 343 -52.84 6.91 -38.06
N ASP A 344 -53.91 6.32 -37.75
CA ASP A 344 -54.31 4.96 -37.34
C ASP A 344 -53.29 3.85 -37.25
N ASN A 345 -53.43 3.16 -36.15
CA ASN A 345 -53.18 1.73 -35.90
C ASN A 345 -52.51 0.89 -36.99
N ALA A 346 -51.26 0.48 -36.75
CA ALA A 346 -50.78 -0.83 -37.21
C ALA A 346 -49.84 -1.42 -36.17
N MET A 347 -50.15 -2.59 -35.69
CA MET A 347 -49.39 -3.45 -34.77
C MET A 347 -47.98 -3.73 -35.32
N PRO A 348 -46.96 -3.77 -34.47
CA PRO A 348 -45.60 -4.17 -34.90
C PRO A 348 -45.57 -5.66 -35.29
N PRO A 349 -44.80 -6.09 -36.28
CA PRO A 349 -44.68 -7.49 -36.65
C PRO A 349 -43.92 -8.27 -35.55
N GLU A 350 -44.44 -9.46 -35.26
CA GLU A 350 -43.85 -10.48 -34.41
C GLU A 350 -42.45 -10.88 -34.92
N ILE A 351 -41.49 -10.88 -34.01
CA ILE A 351 -40.16 -11.46 -34.26
C ILE A 351 -40.28 -12.97 -34.18
N PRO A 352 -39.77 -13.74 -35.17
CA PRO A 352 -39.81 -15.21 -35.09
C PRO A 352 -38.92 -15.68 -33.93
N HIS A 353 -39.42 -16.53 -33.09
CA HIS A 353 -38.67 -17.30 -32.11
C HIS A 353 -37.76 -18.29 -32.87
N GLU A 354 -36.44 -18.04 -32.85
CA GLU A 354 -35.46 -19.05 -33.20
C GLU A 354 -35.32 -20.05 -32.05
N ASP A 355 -35.27 -21.31 -32.43
CA ASP A 355 -35.27 -22.50 -31.59
C ASP A 355 -34.20 -22.47 -30.52
N VAL A 356 -34.60 -22.66 -29.27
CA VAL A 356 -33.75 -23.00 -28.14
C VAL A 356 -33.33 -24.47 -28.27
N PRO A 357 -32.02 -24.81 -28.27
CA PRO A 357 -31.58 -26.19 -28.27
C PRO A 357 -32.00 -26.91 -26.97
N PRO A 358 -32.29 -28.18 -26.97
CA PRO A 358 -32.75 -28.91 -25.78
C PRO A 358 -31.70 -29.02 -24.71
N GLU A 359 -32.12 -28.94 -23.46
CA GLU A 359 -31.34 -29.17 -22.23
C GLU A 359 -30.44 -30.40 -22.41
N ILE A 360 -29.13 -30.17 -22.19
CA ILE A 360 -28.16 -31.26 -22.05
C ILE A 360 -28.41 -31.88 -20.67
N ALA A 361 -28.91 -33.11 -20.67
CA ALA A 361 -29.10 -33.93 -19.49
C ALA A 361 -27.80 -34.06 -18.70
N ALA A 362 -27.86 -33.71 -17.43
CA ALA A 362 -26.78 -33.90 -16.46
C ALA A 362 -26.66 -35.40 -16.13
N ASP A 363 -25.94 -36.17 -16.95
CA ASP A 363 -25.43 -37.50 -16.62
C ASP A 363 -24.51 -38.01 -17.75
N ALA A 364 -23.36 -37.39 -17.91
CA ALA A 364 -22.26 -37.99 -18.64
C ALA A 364 -20.96 -37.75 -17.84
N ALA A 365 -20.36 -38.83 -17.36
CA ALA A 365 -19.08 -38.82 -16.73
C ALA A 365 -18.02 -38.22 -17.66
N PRO A 366 -17.05 -37.42 -17.15
CA PRO A 366 -16.06 -36.77 -17.99
C PRO A 366 -15.12 -37.78 -18.64
N PRO A 367 -14.57 -37.48 -19.85
CA PRO A 367 -13.80 -38.42 -20.68
C PRO A 367 -12.53 -39.00 -20.10
N TRP A 368 -12.14 -38.60 -18.88
CA TRP A 368 -10.92 -39.07 -18.19
C TRP A 368 -11.19 -40.06 -17.05
N ALA A 369 -12.43 -40.50 -16.84
CA ALA A 369 -12.78 -41.45 -15.80
C ALA A 369 -12.37 -42.93 -16.10
N ASP A 370 -11.93 -43.23 -17.32
CA ASP A 370 -11.55 -44.56 -17.78
C ASP A 370 -10.04 -44.76 -18.01
N LEU A 371 -9.19 -44.15 -17.21
CA LEU A 371 -7.74 -44.45 -17.24
C LEU A 371 -7.44 -45.69 -16.35
N PRO A 372 -6.78 -46.74 -16.87
CA PRO A 372 -6.40 -47.90 -16.07
C PRO A 372 -5.35 -47.52 -15.02
N PRO A 373 -5.34 -48.18 -13.85
CA PRO A 373 -4.37 -47.88 -12.79
C PRO A 373 -2.95 -48.14 -13.25
N GLN A 374 -2.06 -47.16 -13.09
CA GLN A 374 -0.64 -47.34 -13.31
C GLN A 374 -0.07 -48.31 -12.24
N GLU A 375 0.46 -49.43 -12.68
CA GLU A 375 1.19 -50.37 -11.85
C GLU A 375 2.45 -49.67 -11.26
N SER A 376 2.47 -49.60 -9.93
CA SER A 376 3.66 -49.22 -9.16
C SER A 376 4.71 -50.31 -9.28
N GLY A 377 5.68 -50.12 -10.19
CA GLY A 377 6.88 -50.97 -10.28
C GLY A 377 7.70 -50.86 -9.00
N ARG A 378 7.67 -51.91 -8.18
CA ARG A 378 8.70 -52.19 -7.18
C ARG A 378 10.00 -52.53 -7.92
N GLY A 379 11.02 -51.70 -7.80
CA GLY A 379 12.38 -51.95 -8.15
C GLY A 379 13.17 -52.26 -6.89
N GLU A 380 13.45 -53.55 -6.65
CA GLU A 380 14.50 -54.01 -5.73
C GLU A 380 15.87 -53.57 -6.25
N ARG A 381 16.66 -52.88 -5.42
CA ARG A 381 18.04 -53.23 -4.96
C ARG A 381 18.56 -52.11 -4.05
#